data_4e907b18dcbe4defed6e4051068f564c
#
_entry.id   4e907b18dcbe4defed6e4051068f564c
#
_cell.length_a   1.000
_cell.length_b   1.000
_cell.length_c   1.000
_cell.angle_alpha   90.00
_cell.angle_beta   90.00
_cell.angle_gamma   90.00
#
_symmetry.space_group_name_H-M   'P 1'
#
loop_
_entity.id
_entity.type
_entity.pdbx_description
1 polymer ?
#
loop_
_entity_poly.entity_id
_entity_poly.type
_entity_poly.pdbx_seq_one_letter_code
_entity_poly.pdbx_strand_id
1 'polypeptide(L)'
;MKLFYNGTDIYNDVSLNYCVHEMYAEKQADTLVLRFNDTKGIWSKWNPADGDVLRFTEGASDTGKMFLHSMKPENGLFTIRAMAMPKSGATRKSKSWAGVRFLQLGNEIAANHGLTFQNYGCTDQVYPYLRQESETDFALFSRLCTLEGCQMLIYDGKLLAYSEQYIEQQAVAGTLEVDENGNFTYQDNRSACFGSCEVTAGSFSGTFSAPDAKNTAVLRAKCIAEAQLRAPGLPASGDRVVLMSNSNAEAARFAKGLLRNANKYGHTGQFSKALLTGYAAASLLQLKTEKASAWNGPVFVYKVRHDFVGNKSTLYFRDLLEGY
;
A
#
# COMPACT_ATOMS: atom_id res chain seq x y z
N MET A 1 26.45 4.21 -0.06
CA MET A 1 25.53 3.35 -0.86
C MET A 1 26.04 1.93 -0.90
N LYS A 2 25.16 0.92 -0.82
CA LYS A 2 25.45 -0.49 -1.11
C LYS A 2 24.35 -1.04 -1.98
N LEU A 3 24.68 -1.93 -2.90
CA LEU A 3 23.74 -2.62 -3.77
C LEU A 3 24.00 -4.12 -3.72
N PHE A 4 23.07 -4.86 -3.16
CA PHE A 4 23.18 -6.32 -3.09
C PHE A 4 22.38 -6.94 -4.22
N TYR A 5 22.99 -7.89 -4.91
CA TYR A 5 22.38 -8.76 -5.90
C TYR A 5 22.59 -10.20 -5.48
N ASN A 6 21.47 -10.91 -5.22
CA ASN A 6 21.47 -12.27 -4.66
C ASN A 6 22.40 -12.42 -3.43
N GLY A 7 22.43 -11.39 -2.57
CA GLY A 7 23.24 -11.36 -1.34
C GLY A 7 24.67 -10.84 -1.48
N THR A 8 25.16 -10.63 -2.69
CA THR A 8 26.52 -10.11 -2.94
C THR A 8 26.47 -8.60 -3.16
N ASP A 9 27.29 -7.82 -2.45
CA ASP A 9 27.42 -6.38 -2.70
C ASP A 9 28.19 -6.13 -3.99
N ILE A 10 27.52 -5.58 -4.98
CA ILE A 10 28.04 -5.32 -6.33
C ILE A 10 28.18 -3.81 -6.62
N TYR A 11 28.00 -2.95 -5.60
CA TYR A 11 27.95 -1.49 -5.84
C TYR A 11 29.20 -0.96 -6.57
N ASN A 12 30.38 -1.46 -6.21
CA ASN A 12 31.64 -1.05 -6.82
C ASN A 12 31.94 -1.73 -8.18
N ASP A 13 31.18 -2.77 -8.54
CA ASP A 13 31.39 -3.52 -9.78
C ASP A 13 30.55 -2.94 -10.94
N VAL A 14 29.55 -2.09 -10.62
CA VAL A 14 28.61 -1.52 -11.59
C VAL A 14 28.65 0.00 -11.57
N SER A 15 28.28 0.62 -12.69
CA SER A 15 28.19 2.09 -12.81
C SER A 15 26.74 2.54 -12.72
N LEU A 16 26.25 2.76 -11.49
CA LEU A 16 24.90 3.22 -11.20
C LEU A 16 24.74 4.69 -11.57
N ASN A 17 23.79 5.04 -12.45
CA ASN A 17 23.50 6.42 -12.85
C ASN A 17 22.08 6.89 -12.53
N TYR A 18 21.21 5.99 -12.06
CA TYR A 18 19.85 6.31 -11.60
C TYR A 18 19.43 5.29 -10.55
N CYS A 19 18.90 5.77 -9.44
CA CYS A 19 18.41 4.92 -8.36
C CYS A 19 17.22 5.59 -7.68
N VAL A 20 16.03 5.07 -7.93
CA VAL A 20 14.80 5.59 -7.32
C VAL A 20 14.08 4.47 -6.60
N HIS A 21 13.80 4.70 -5.32
CA HIS A 21 12.94 3.86 -4.49
C HIS A 21 11.63 4.60 -4.19
N GLU A 22 10.51 3.99 -4.51
CA GLU A 22 9.18 4.47 -4.14
C GLU A 22 8.55 3.49 -3.17
N MET A 23 8.19 4.00 -1.99
CA MET A 23 7.50 3.27 -0.93
C MET A 23 6.04 3.72 -0.86
N TYR A 24 5.13 2.77 -0.69
CA TYR A 24 3.70 3.01 -0.62
C TYR A 24 3.12 2.42 0.66
N ALA A 25 2.32 3.19 1.35
CA ALA A 25 1.59 2.70 2.52
C ALA A 25 0.48 1.71 2.15
N GLU A 26 0.00 1.74 0.90
CA GLU A 26 -1.14 0.91 0.48
C GLU A 26 -1.23 0.72 -1.04
N LYS A 27 -2.02 -0.25 -1.47
CA LYS A 27 -2.47 -0.51 -2.86
C LYS A 27 -1.38 -0.83 -3.88
N GLN A 28 -0.15 -0.45 -3.63
CA GLN A 28 0.97 -0.68 -4.53
C GLN A 28 2.12 -1.31 -3.74
N ALA A 29 2.87 -2.19 -4.40
CA ALA A 29 4.12 -2.67 -3.84
C ALA A 29 5.21 -1.63 -4.04
N ASP A 30 6.13 -1.56 -3.08
CA ASP A 30 7.33 -0.73 -3.21
C ASP A 30 8.10 -1.10 -4.46
N THR A 31 8.67 -0.09 -5.11
CA THR A 31 9.41 -0.26 -6.36
C THR A 31 10.80 0.34 -6.25
N LEU A 32 11.78 -0.38 -6.79
CA LEU A 32 13.16 0.09 -6.96
C LEU A 32 13.50 0.10 -8.45
N VAL A 33 13.84 1.27 -8.98
CA VAL A 33 14.30 1.42 -10.36
C VAL A 33 15.77 1.81 -10.35
N LEU A 34 16.58 0.96 -10.97
CA LEU A 34 18.02 1.13 -11.11
C LEU A 34 18.37 1.25 -12.58
N ARG A 35 19.27 2.17 -12.95
CA ARG A 35 19.83 2.25 -14.28
C ARG A 35 21.36 2.37 -14.20
N PHE A 36 22.02 1.59 -15.00
CA PHE A 36 23.47 1.45 -15.04
C PHE A 36 24.03 1.87 -16.40
N ASN A 37 25.23 2.42 -16.41
CA ASN A 37 26.06 2.48 -17.61
C ASN A 37 26.65 1.08 -17.81
N ASP A 38 26.26 0.41 -18.88
CA ASP A 38 26.63 -0.98 -19.18
C ASP A 38 27.31 -1.13 -20.55
N THR A 39 28.17 -0.18 -20.92
CA THR A 39 28.88 -0.20 -22.21
C THR A 39 29.77 -1.45 -22.40
N LYS A 40 30.18 -2.10 -21.31
CA LYS A 40 30.95 -3.36 -21.32
C LYS A 40 30.09 -4.61 -21.32
N GLY A 41 28.75 -4.49 -21.25
CA GLY A 41 27.80 -5.59 -21.20
C GLY A 41 27.95 -6.49 -19.97
N ILE A 42 28.26 -5.91 -18.80
CA ILE A 42 28.44 -6.66 -17.54
C ILE A 42 27.15 -7.35 -17.16
N TRP A 43 26.04 -6.63 -17.17
CA TRP A 43 24.72 -7.16 -16.84
C TRP A 43 24.29 -8.28 -17.79
N SER A 44 24.57 -8.14 -19.08
CA SER A 44 24.27 -9.20 -20.07
C SER A 44 25.09 -10.46 -19.81
N LYS A 45 26.33 -10.33 -19.30
CA LYS A 45 27.18 -11.47 -18.92
C LYS A 45 26.70 -12.14 -17.63
N TRP A 46 26.22 -11.39 -16.66
CA TRP A 46 25.68 -11.92 -15.41
C TRP A 46 24.33 -12.61 -15.61
N ASN A 47 23.65 -12.30 -16.70
CA ASN A 47 22.37 -12.91 -17.10
C ASN A 47 21.32 -12.91 -15.99
N PRO A 48 20.93 -11.73 -15.47
CA PRO A 48 19.97 -11.63 -14.40
C PRO A 48 18.62 -12.26 -14.80
N ALA A 49 17.96 -12.88 -13.86
CA ALA A 49 16.71 -13.60 -14.07
C ALA A 49 15.55 -12.98 -13.27
N ASP A 50 14.34 -13.21 -13.78
CA ASP A 50 13.11 -12.88 -13.06
C ASP A 50 13.10 -13.52 -11.67
N GLY A 51 12.81 -12.71 -10.65
CA GLY A 51 12.75 -13.17 -9.27
C GLY A 51 14.09 -13.12 -8.53
N ASP A 52 15.19 -12.77 -9.19
CA ASP A 52 16.44 -12.47 -8.50
C ASP A 52 16.24 -11.38 -7.46
N VAL A 53 17.03 -11.41 -6.41
CA VAL A 53 16.85 -10.54 -5.25
C VAL A 53 17.81 -9.39 -5.30
N LEU A 54 17.27 -8.17 -5.15
CA LEU A 54 18.01 -6.95 -4.97
C LEU A 54 17.73 -6.34 -3.60
N ARG A 55 18.70 -5.63 -3.05
CA ARG A 55 18.55 -4.77 -1.88
C ARG A 55 19.49 -3.58 -2.03
N PHE A 56 18.97 -2.39 -1.79
CA PHE A 56 19.74 -1.16 -1.83
C PHE A 56 19.71 -0.46 -0.48
N THR A 57 20.86 0.03 -0.02
CA THR A 57 20.93 0.76 1.25
C THR A 57 21.74 2.04 1.10
N GLU A 58 21.27 3.12 1.73
CA GLU A 58 21.96 4.41 1.84
C GLU A 58 21.58 5.11 3.13
N GLY A 59 22.58 5.39 3.98
CA GLY A 59 22.35 5.94 5.31
C GLY A 59 21.40 5.05 6.11
N ALA A 60 20.30 5.61 6.59
CA ALA A 60 19.25 4.89 7.30
C ALA A 60 18.15 4.32 6.36
N SER A 61 18.23 4.55 5.06
CA SER A 61 17.28 3.98 4.09
C SER A 61 17.71 2.58 3.67
N ASP A 62 16.74 1.66 3.66
CA ASP A 62 16.92 0.27 3.25
C ASP A 62 15.67 -0.17 2.48
N THR A 63 15.86 -0.67 1.26
CA THR A 63 14.73 -1.15 0.45
C THR A 63 14.17 -2.49 0.95
N GLY A 64 14.91 -3.18 1.83
CA GLY A 64 14.62 -4.58 2.12
C GLY A 64 14.79 -5.46 0.89
N LYS A 65 14.21 -6.64 0.94
CA LYS A 65 14.24 -7.63 -0.15
C LYS A 65 13.32 -7.20 -1.28
N MET A 66 13.89 -6.96 -2.45
CA MET A 66 13.19 -6.59 -3.69
C MET A 66 13.40 -7.69 -4.74
N PHE A 67 12.34 -8.05 -5.46
CA PHE A 67 12.39 -9.07 -6.52
C PHE A 67 12.51 -8.39 -7.88
N LEU A 68 13.40 -8.87 -8.73
CA LEU A 68 13.56 -8.40 -10.09
C LEU A 68 12.32 -8.77 -10.91
N HIS A 69 11.67 -7.76 -11.50
CA HIS A 69 10.44 -7.91 -12.29
C HIS A 69 10.64 -7.62 -13.78
N SER A 70 11.51 -6.69 -14.14
CA SER A 70 11.80 -6.39 -15.53
C SER A 70 13.20 -5.84 -15.73
N MET A 71 13.73 -6.08 -16.92
CA MET A 71 15.04 -5.64 -17.38
C MET A 71 14.92 -5.02 -18.76
N LYS A 72 15.69 -3.95 -19.00
CA LYS A 72 15.74 -3.29 -20.30
C LYS A 72 17.18 -2.92 -20.63
N PRO A 73 17.90 -3.71 -21.46
CA PRO A 73 19.14 -3.28 -22.08
C PRO A 73 18.85 -2.30 -23.21
N GLU A 74 19.57 -1.17 -23.29
CA GLU A 74 19.35 -0.15 -24.32
C GLU A 74 20.60 0.74 -24.49
N ASN A 75 21.24 0.72 -25.68
CA ASN A 75 22.30 1.68 -26.05
C ASN A 75 23.41 1.89 -25.01
N GLY A 76 23.96 0.80 -24.46
CA GLY A 76 24.99 0.87 -23.41
C GLY A 76 24.47 1.20 -22.02
N LEU A 77 23.15 1.21 -21.83
CA LEU A 77 22.47 1.31 -20.56
C LEU A 77 21.79 -0.02 -20.22
N PHE A 78 21.65 -0.29 -18.93
CA PHE A 78 20.88 -1.42 -18.44
C PHE A 78 19.95 -0.94 -17.32
N THR A 79 18.64 -1.07 -17.51
CA THR A 79 17.62 -0.66 -16.52
C THR A 79 17.01 -1.89 -15.87
N ILE A 80 16.97 -1.89 -14.54
CA ILE A 80 16.29 -2.90 -13.72
C ILE A 80 15.13 -2.25 -13.00
N ARG A 81 13.99 -2.93 -12.99
CA ARG A 81 12.87 -2.64 -12.09
C ARG A 81 12.66 -3.82 -11.17
N ALA A 82 12.77 -3.58 -9.87
CA ALA A 82 12.47 -4.54 -8.83
C ALA A 82 11.28 -4.07 -8.00
N MET A 83 10.56 -5.00 -7.39
CA MET A 83 9.40 -4.74 -6.53
C MET A 83 9.49 -5.57 -5.26
N ALA A 84 8.93 -5.06 -4.16
CA ALA A 84 8.84 -5.81 -2.90
C ALA A 84 7.96 -7.07 -3.03
N MET A 85 6.99 -7.05 -3.96
CA MET A 85 6.09 -8.17 -4.23
C MET A 85 6.79 -9.27 -5.06
N PRO A 86 6.77 -10.54 -4.64
CA PRO A 86 7.27 -11.63 -5.45
C PRO A 86 6.43 -11.83 -6.72
N LYS A 87 7.06 -12.30 -7.81
CA LYS A 87 6.41 -12.48 -9.12
C LYS A 87 5.20 -13.44 -9.07
N SER A 88 5.25 -14.45 -8.19
CA SER A 88 4.12 -15.37 -7.95
C SER A 88 2.84 -14.64 -7.54
N GLY A 89 2.94 -13.44 -6.94
CA GLY A 89 1.83 -12.60 -6.55
C GLY A 89 0.99 -12.04 -7.70
N ALA A 90 1.46 -12.13 -8.96
CA ALA A 90 0.71 -11.73 -10.14
C ALA A 90 -0.26 -12.82 -10.65
N THR A 91 -0.18 -14.04 -10.12
CA THR A 91 -1.00 -15.18 -10.56
C THR A 91 -2.44 -15.03 -10.07
N ARG A 92 -3.39 -15.03 -11.02
CA ARG A 92 -4.82 -15.03 -10.72
C ARG A 92 -5.31 -16.43 -10.45
N LYS A 93 -6.22 -16.57 -9.49
CA LYS A 93 -6.85 -17.86 -9.16
C LYS A 93 -8.27 -17.64 -8.64
N SER A 94 -9.03 -18.74 -8.57
CA SER A 94 -10.35 -18.77 -7.97
C SER A 94 -10.34 -19.79 -6.84
N LYS A 95 -10.82 -19.41 -5.66
CA LYS A 95 -10.89 -20.24 -4.46
C LYS A 95 -12.03 -19.75 -3.57
N SER A 96 -12.58 -20.62 -2.75
CA SER A 96 -13.52 -20.24 -1.70
C SER A 96 -13.08 -20.82 -0.35
N TRP A 97 -13.45 -20.13 0.70
CA TRP A 97 -13.22 -20.52 2.08
C TRP A 97 -14.56 -20.52 2.83
N ALA A 98 -14.77 -21.51 3.65
CA ALA A 98 -15.88 -21.60 4.58
C ALA A 98 -15.34 -21.47 6.01
N GLY A 99 -15.76 -20.40 6.72
CA GLY A 99 -15.32 -20.17 8.10
C GLY A 99 -13.86 -19.75 8.26
N VAL A 100 -13.34 -18.89 7.41
CA VAL A 100 -11.95 -18.41 7.48
C VAL A 100 -11.82 -17.18 8.38
N ARG A 101 -10.71 -17.06 9.10
CA ARG A 101 -10.35 -15.88 9.90
C ARG A 101 -9.42 -14.94 9.11
N PHE A 102 -9.51 -13.65 9.41
CA PHE A 102 -8.69 -12.62 8.73
C PHE A 102 -7.18 -12.92 8.84
N LEU A 103 -6.69 -13.17 10.06
CA LEU A 103 -5.27 -13.44 10.26
C LEU A 103 -4.84 -14.79 9.69
N GLN A 104 -5.71 -15.80 9.71
CA GLN A 104 -5.48 -17.08 9.07
C GLN A 104 -5.30 -16.92 7.56
N LEU A 105 -6.17 -16.15 6.92
CA LEU A 105 -6.07 -15.85 5.48
C LEU A 105 -4.77 -15.12 5.15
N GLY A 106 -4.39 -14.12 5.96
CA GLY A 106 -3.12 -13.40 5.79
C GLY A 106 -1.90 -14.33 5.87
N ASN A 107 -1.88 -15.25 6.85
CA ASN A 107 -0.82 -16.26 6.96
C ASN A 107 -0.79 -17.22 5.76
N GLU A 108 -1.95 -17.70 5.31
CA GLU A 108 -2.06 -18.58 4.15
C GLU A 108 -1.51 -17.91 2.88
N ILE A 109 -1.93 -16.67 2.63
CA ILE A 109 -1.48 -15.89 1.47
C ILE A 109 0.02 -15.63 1.54
N ALA A 110 0.54 -15.19 2.69
CA ALA A 110 1.97 -14.98 2.85
C ALA A 110 2.77 -16.25 2.55
N ALA A 111 2.38 -17.38 3.13
CA ALA A 111 3.04 -18.68 2.94
C ALA A 111 3.03 -19.12 1.47
N ASN A 112 1.91 -18.93 0.75
CA ASN A 112 1.79 -19.26 -0.68
C ASN A 112 2.81 -18.52 -1.56
N HIS A 113 3.32 -17.39 -1.09
CA HIS A 113 4.26 -16.54 -1.82
C HIS A 113 5.66 -16.49 -1.19
N GLY A 114 5.96 -17.35 -0.23
CA GLY A 114 7.26 -17.40 0.45
C GLY A 114 7.54 -16.17 1.32
N LEU A 115 6.49 -15.53 1.81
CA LEU A 115 6.53 -14.40 2.73
C LEU A 115 6.17 -14.85 4.16
N THR A 116 6.54 -14.05 5.15
CA THR A 116 6.02 -14.18 6.52
C THR A 116 4.92 -13.16 6.75
N PHE A 117 3.90 -13.50 7.55
CA PHE A 117 2.80 -12.58 7.85
C PHE A 117 3.04 -11.87 9.19
N GLN A 118 2.74 -10.56 9.22
CA GLN A 118 2.74 -9.78 10.45
C GLN A 118 1.48 -8.89 10.51
N ASN A 119 0.91 -8.75 11.71
CA ASN A 119 -0.28 -7.94 11.96
C ASN A 119 0.02 -6.81 12.94
N TYR A 120 -0.45 -5.60 12.62
CA TYR A 120 -0.36 -4.40 13.44
C TYR A 120 -1.75 -3.80 13.68
N GLY A 121 -2.41 -4.28 14.72
CA GLY A 121 -3.69 -3.72 15.17
C GLY A 121 -4.92 -4.08 14.33
N CYS A 122 -4.85 -4.97 13.31
CA CYS A 122 -6.04 -5.48 12.63
C CYS A 122 -6.76 -6.50 13.51
N THR A 123 -8.08 -6.42 13.58
CA THR A 123 -8.92 -7.36 14.32
C THR A 123 -9.06 -8.67 13.54
N ASP A 124 -8.98 -9.80 14.23
CA ASP A 124 -9.13 -11.12 13.63
C ASP A 124 -10.60 -11.50 13.42
N GLN A 125 -11.22 -10.89 12.41
CA GLN A 125 -12.61 -11.15 12.04
C GLN A 125 -12.81 -12.54 11.45
N VAL A 126 -14.00 -13.12 11.65
CA VAL A 126 -14.42 -14.40 11.07
C VAL A 126 -15.34 -14.14 9.90
N TYR A 127 -15.03 -14.73 8.75
CA TYR A 127 -15.87 -14.71 7.56
C TYR A 127 -16.52 -16.09 7.39
N PRO A 128 -17.85 -16.21 7.53
CA PRO A 128 -18.55 -17.47 7.33
C PRO A 128 -18.30 -18.06 5.94
N TYR A 129 -18.21 -17.18 4.94
CA TYR A 129 -17.86 -17.54 3.57
C TYR A 129 -17.08 -16.39 2.90
N LEU A 130 -16.00 -16.74 2.21
CA LEU A 130 -15.20 -15.80 1.41
C LEU A 130 -14.92 -16.43 0.05
N ARG A 131 -15.01 -15.64 -1.02
CA ARG A 131 -14.74 -16.06 -2.40
C ARG A 131 -13.71 -15.17 -3.05
N GLN A 132 -12.74 -15.80 -3.68
CA GLN A 132 -11.80 -15.23 -4.64
C GLN A 132 -12.24 -15.64 -6.04
N GLU A 133 -12.33 -14.72 -6.97
CA GLU A 133 -12.80 -14.99 -8.32
C GLU A 133 -11.90 -14.32 -9.35
N SER A 134 -11.06 -15.12 -10.04
CA SER A 134 -10.14 -14.65 -11.07
C SER A 134 -9.29 -13.43 -10.66
N GLU A 135 -8.95 -13.33 -9.38
CA GLU A 135 -8.12 -12.27 -8.82
C GLU A 135 -6.85 -12.84 -8.18
N THR A 136 -5.83 -11.98 -7.95
CA THR A 136 -4.62 -12.39 -7.24
C THR A 136 -4.87 -12.45 -5.73
N ASP A 137 -4.07 -13.24 -5.01
CA ASP A 137 -4.15 -13.34 -3.55
C ASP A 137 -4.00 -11.97 -2.88
N PHE A 138 -3.05 -11.17 -3.35
CA PHE A 138 -2.82 -9.83 -2.79
C PHE A 138 -3.96 -8.86 -3.11
N ALA A 139 -4.62 -8.98 -4.27
CA ALA A 139 -5.80 -8.18 -4.59
C ALA A 139 -6.98 -8.52 -3.66
N LEU A 140 -7.25 -9.82 -3.45
CA LEU A 140 -8.23 -10.29 -2.49
C LEU A 140 -7.96 -9.73 -1.09
N PHE A 141 -6.73 -9.93 -0.59
CA PHE A 141 -6.37 -9.53 0.76
C PHE A 141 -6.38 -8.01 0.95
N SER A 142 -5.87 -7.25 -0.03
CA SER A 142 -5.93 -5.78 -0.02
C SER A 142 -7.36 -5.25 0.02
N ARG A 143 -8.27 -5.87 -0.75
CA ARG A 143 -9.68 -5.53 -0.74
C ARG A 143 -10.31 -5.81 0.62
N LEU A 144 -10.00 -6.95 1.23
CA LEU A 144 -10.50 -7.32 2.54
C LEU A 144 -9.95 -6.36 3.62
N CYS A 145 -8.66 -6.04 3.58
CA CYS A 145 -8.08 -5.01 4.44
C CYS A 145 -8.84 -3.68 4.35
N THR A 146 -9.12 -3.22 3.12
CA THR A 146 -9.88 -1.97 2.92
C THR A 146 -11.26 -2.02 3.57
N LEU A 147 -11.99 -3.14 3.47
CA LEU A 147 -13.29 -3.33 4.09
C LEU A 147 -13.23 -3.28 5.62
N GLU A 148 -12.16 -3.77 6.20
CA GLU A 148 -11.95 -3.77 7.66
C GLU A 148 -11.25 -2.50 8.18
N GLY A 149 -11.06 -1.46 7.34
CA GLY A 149 -10.35 -0.23 7.73
C GLY A 149 -8.86 -0.44 7.95
N CYS A 150 -8.32 -1.49 7.36
CA CYS A 150 -6.92 -1.87 7.39
C CYS A 150 -6.25 -1.63 6.04
N GLN A 151 -4.94 -1.77 6.00
CA GLN A 151 -4.15 -1.77 4.76
C GLN A 151 -3.14 -2.92 4.79
N MET A 152 -2.61 -3.25 3.62
CA MET A 152 -1.50 -4.18 3.50
C MET A 152 -0.34 -3.56 2.76
N LEU A 153 0.86 -3.97 3.12
CA LEU A 153 2.08 -3.69 2.35
C LEU A 153 3.01 -4.91 2.41
N ILE A 154 3.96 -4.96 1.48
CA ILE A 154 4.99 -6.00 1.45
C ILE A 154 6.34 -5.31 1.62
N TYR A 155 7.09 -5.70 2.63
CA TYR A 155 8.41 -5.18 2.91
C TYR A 155 9.34 -6.28 3.45
N ASP A 156 10.54 -6.36 2.94
CA ASP A 156 11.62 -7.27 3.36
C ASP A 156 11.18 -8.73 3.53
N GLY A 157 10.47 -9.26 2.54
CA GLY A 157 9.97 -10.64 2.56
C GLY A 157 8.81 -10.89 3.53
N LYS A 158 8.13 -9.84 3.98
CA LYS A 158 6.99 -9.91 4.89
C LYS A 158 5.75 -9.32 4.25
N LEU A 159 4.61 -9.99 4.42
CA LEU A 159 3.28 -9.43 4.20
C LEU A 159 2.81 -8.80 5.50
N LEU A 160 2.63 -7.49 5.51
CA LEU A 160 2.21 -6.73 6.68
C LEU A 160 0.75 -6.31 6.49
N ALA A 161 -0.12 -6.63 7.46
CA ALA A 161 -1.44 -6.03 7.57
C ALA A 161 -1.44 -5.05 8.75
N TYR A 162 -1.97 -3.86 8.57
CA TYR A 162 -2.02 -2.87 9.64
C TYR A 162 -3.33 -2.09 9.63
N SER A 163 -3.84 -1.80 10.82
CA SER A 163 -4.93 -0.85 11.02
C SER A 163 -4.38 0.58 10.90
N GLU A 164 -4.93 1.38 9.99
CA GLU A 164 -4.52 2.78 9.88
C GLU A 164 -4.78 3.53 11.18
N GLN A 165 -5.91 3.27 11.85
CA GLN A 165 -6.24 3.87 13.14
C GLN A 165 -5.21 3.50 14.22
N TYR A 166 -4.75 2.24 14.24
CA TYR A 166 -3.70 1.82 15.18
C TYR A 166 -2.39 2.59 14.93
N ILE A 167 -1.97 2.74 13.67
CA ILE A 167 -0.76 3.51 13.34
C ILE A 167 -0.93 4.99 13.72
N GLU A 168 -2.10 5.59 13.43
CA GLU A 168 -2.39 6.99 13.74
C GLU A 168 -2.39 7.33 15.23
N GLN A 169 -2.48 6.32 16.10
CA GLN A 169 -2.39 6.45 17.55
C GLN A 169 -0.96 6.24 18.10
N GLN A 170 0.00 5.86 17.25
CA GLN A 170 1.38 5.68 17.68
C GLN A 170 2.10 7.02 17.86
N ALA A 171 3.25 6.97 18.51
CA ALA A 171 4.12 8.12 18.62
C ALA A 171 4.68 8.52 17.23
N VAL A 172 4.83 9.82 17.00
CA VAL A 172 5.47 10.32 15.78
C VAL A 172 6.92 9.87 15.71
N ALA A 173 7.35 9.41 14.53
CA ALA A 173 8.72 8.92 14.31
C ALA A 173 9.76 10.05 14.22
N GLY A 174 9.31 11.28 13.97
CA GLY A 174 10.19 12.44 13.85
C GLY A 174 9.44 13.70 13.46
N THR A 175 10.18 14.80 13.30
CA THR A 175 9.64 16.07 12.84
C THR A 175 10.05 16.33 11.40
N LEU A 176 9.09 16.72 10.55
CA LEU A 176 9.31 17.19 9.20
C LEU A 176 9.19 18.72 9.19
N GLU A 177 10.33 19.41 9.12
CA GLU A 177 10.38 20.85 8.93
C GLU A 177 10.31 21.16 7.44
N VAL A 178 9.27 21.87 7.05
CA VAL A 178 9.02 22.23 5.66
C VAL A 178 9.62 23.61 5.36
N ASP A 179 10.56 23.63 4.43
CA ASP A 179 11.02 24.89 3.83
C ASP A 179 10.01 25.35 2.77
N GLU A 180 9.28 26.40 3.10
CA GLU A 180 8.21 26.94 2.25
C GLU A 180 8.73 27.72 1.04
N ASN A 181 10.04 27.91 0.89
CA ASN A 181 10.67 28.38 -0.33
C ASN A 181 11.01 27.22 -1.29
N GLY A 182 10.80 25.97 -0.85
CA GLY A 182 11.05 24.76 -1.62
C GLY A 182 9.83 24.24 -2.38
N ASN A 183 9.96 23.02 -2.91
CA ASN A 183 8.88 22.30 -3.59
C ASN A 183 7.89 21.73 -2.59
N PHE A 184 6.84 22.47 -2.33
CA PHE A 184 5.84 22.17 -1.35
C PHE A 184 4.44 22.44 -1.92
N THR A 185 3.50 21.54 -1.67
CA THR A 185 2.10 21.69 -2.10
C THR A 185 1.18 21.14 -1.02
N TYR A 186 0.12 21.89 -0.71
CA TYR A 186 -1.03 21.44 0.07
C TYR A 186 -2.28 21.41 -0.79
N GLN A 187 -3.17 20.46 -0.50
CA GLN A 187 -4.43 20.30 -1.20
C GLN A 187 -5.54 19.99 -0.21
N ASP A 188 -6.59 20.79 -0.18
CA ASP A 188 -7.81 20.57 0.59
C ASP A 188 -8.96 20.20 -0.34
N ASN A 189 -9.34 18.92 -0.32
CA ASN A 189 -10.43 18.33 -1.07
C ASN A 189 -11.56 17.84 -0.15
N ARG A 190 -11.63 18.32 1.09
CA ARG A 190 -12.62 17.86 2.07
C ARG A 190 -14.08 18.11 1.62
N SER A 191 -14.30 19.07 0.73
CA SER A 191 -15.61 19.30 0.11
C SER A 191 -16.09 18.11 -0.76
N ALA A 192 -15.18 17.26 -1.25
CA ALA A 192 -15.49 16.07 -2.02
C ALA A 192 -15.62 14.81 -1.15
N CYS A 193 -15.38 14.88 0.16
CA CYS A 193 -15.52 13.77 1.09
C CYS A 193 -17.01 13.41 1.30
N PHE A 194 -17.26 12.14 1.63
CA PHE A 194 -18.60 11.65 1.95
C PHE A 194 -18.88 11.83 3.44
N GLY A 195 -20.14 12.16 3.78
CA GLY A 195 -20.59 12.24 5.18
C GLY A 195 -20.95 10.87 5.76
N SER A 196 -21.36 9.93 4.91
CA SER A 196 -21.72 8.58 5.34
C SER A 196 -21.46 7.55 4.25
N CYS A 197 -21.47 6.28 4.65
CA CYS A 197 -21.45 5.14 3.74
C CYS A 197 -22.59 4.19 4.08
N GLU A 198 -23.24 3.67 3.03
CA GLU A 198 -24.27 2.64 3.11
C GLU A 198 -23.81 1.41 2.32
N VAL A 199 -23.78 0.26 2.99
CA VAL A 199 -23.47 -1.05 2.39
C VAL A 199 -24.73 -1.91 2.41
N THR A 200 -25.09 -2.48 1.26
CA THR A 200 -26.22 -3.40 1.11
C THR A 200 -25.76 -4.74 0.53
N ALA A 201 -26.27 -5.87 1.07
CA ALA A 201 -25.94 -7.22 0.63
C ALA A 201 -27.18 -8.13 0.75
N GLY A 202 -27.98 -8.19 -0.30
CA GLY A 202 -29.26 -8.91 -0.25
C GLY A 202 -30.20 -8.30 0.80
N SER A 203 -30.52 -9.08 1.84
CA SER A 203 -31.34 -8.63 2.98
C SER A 203 -30.55 -7.93 4.08
N PHE A 204 -29.21 -7.95 3.99
CA PHE A 204 -28.35 -7.29 4.98
C PHE A 204 -28.00 -5.87 4.55
N SER A 205 -27.92 -4.99 5.53
CA SER A 205 -27.47 -3.61 5.32
C SER A 205 -26.76 -3.09 6.55
N GLY A 206 -25.87 -2.13 6.32
CA GLY A 206 -25.17 -1.43 7.38
C GLY A 206 -24.78 -0.02 6.93
N THR A 207 -24.81 0.91 7.85
CA THR A 207 -24.45 2.31 7.61
C THR A 207 -23.40 2.76 8.62
N PHE A 208 -22.56 3.70 8.20
CA PHE A 208 -21.65 4.41 9.06
C PHE A 208 -21.61 5.87 8.64
N SER A 209 -21.66 6.80 9.62
CA SER A 209 -21.54 8.25 9.39
C SER A 209 -20.26 8.76 10.05
N ALA A 210 -19.54 9.62 9.34
CA ALA A 210 -18.39 10.30 9.92
C ALA A 210 -18.84 11.23 11.05
N PRO A 211 -18.14 11.27 12.20
CA PRO A 211 -18.58 12.03 13.38
C PRO A 211 -18.78 13.52 13.13
N ASP A 212 -17.90 14.12 12.29
CA ASP A 212 -17.89 15.55 11.98
C ASP A 212 -18.25 15.85 10.53
N ALA A 213 -19.13 15.01 9.95
CA ALA A 213 -19.49 15.14 8.56
C ALA A 213 -20.19 16.49 8.27
N LYS A 214 -19.41 17.43 7.73
CA LYS A 214 -19.97 18.67 7.13
C LYS A 214 -20.65 18.42 5.79
N ASN A 215 -20.43 17.25 5.20
CA ASN A 215 -20.96 16.86 3.90
C ASN A 215 -22.11 15.84 4.08
N THR A 216 -23.15 16.00 3.29
CA THR A 216 -24.33 15.11 3.27
C THR A 216 -24.24 14.02 2.22
N ALA A 217 -23.19 14.00 1.40
CA ALA A 217 -23.02 13.00 0.36
C ALA A 217 -22.89 11.58 0.95
N VAL A 218 -23.59 10.63 0.36
CA VAL A 218 -23.64 9.23 0.80
C VAL A 218 -22.89 8.34 -0.19
N LEU A 219 -21.86 7.64 0.27
CA LEU A 219 -21.19 6.59 -0.48
C LEU A 219 -22.06 5.31 -0.42
N ARG A 220 -22.43 4.74 -1.57
CA ARG A 220 -23.22 3.52 -1.63
C ARG A 220 -22.43 2.39 -2.24
N ALA A 221 -22.35 1.26 -1.53
CA ALA A 221 -21.71 0.04 -1.99
C ALA A 221 -22.69 -1.14 -1.94
N LYS A 222 -22.71 -1.94 -3.01
CA LYS A 222 -23.45 -3.20 -3.05
C LYS A 222 -22.50 -4.36 -2.81
N CYS A 223 -22.88 -5.22 -1.87
CA CYS A 223 -22.24 -6.51 -1.63
C CYS A 223 -23.23 -7.63 -2.03
N ILE A 224 -22.73 -8.85 -2.19
CA ILE A 224 -23.55 -10.05 -2.38
C ILE A 224 -23.54 -10.86 -1.09
N ALA A 225 -24.70 -11.32 -0.64
CA ALA A 225 -24.78 -12.29 0.46
C ALA A 225 -24.48 -13.71 -0.05
N GLU A 226 -23.93 -14.57 0.81
CA GLU A 226 -23.61 -15.97 0.47
C GLU A 226 -24.80 -16.71 -0.17
N ALA A 227 -26.00 -16.52 0.35
CA ALA A 227 -27.23 -17.13 -0.17
C ALA A 227 -27.48 -16.78 -1.65
N GLN A 228 -27.10 -15.58 -2.08
CA GLN A 228 -27.27 -15.14 -3.48
C GLN A 228 -26.21 -15.78 -4.40
N LEU A 229 -25.00 -16.08 -3.90
CA LEU A 229 -23.97 -16.76 -4.68
C LEU A 229 -24.28 -18.23 -4.95
N ARG A 230 -25.09 -18.85 -4.12
CA ARG A 230 -25.53 -20.25 -4.27
C ARG A 230 -26.78 -20.39 -5.11
N ALA A 231 -27.46 -19.29 -5.46
CA ALA A 231 -28.65 -19.33 -6.28
C ALA A 231 -28.30 -19.70 -7.73
N PRO A 232 -29.00 -20.67 -8.36
CA PRO A 232 -28.80 -20.99 -9.77
C PRO A 232 -29.25 -19.78 -10.61
N GLY A 233 -28.44 -19.41 -11.61
CA GLY A 233 -28.75 -18.33 -12.57
C GLY A 233 -28.13 -16.97 -12.28
N LEU A 234 -27.21 -16.84 -11.33
CA LEU A 234 -26.39 -15.64 -11.26
C LEU A 234 -25.52 -15.57 -12.52
N PRO A 235 -25.55 -14.44 -13.27
CA PRO A 235 -24.67 -14.27 -14.39
C PRO A 235 -23.24 -14.38 -13.88
N ALA A 236 -22.39 -15.13 -14.59
CA ALA A 236 -20.95 -15.02 -14.45
C ALA A 236 -20.62 -13.56 -14.78
N SER A 237 -20.53 -12.71 -13.74
CA SER A 237 -20.26 -11.30 -13.94
C SER A 237 -18.81 -11.15 -14.37
N GLY A 238 -18.59 -10.94 -15.66
CA GLY A 238 -17.26 -10.74 -16.22
C GLY A 238 -16.55 -9.49 -15.73
N ASP A 239 -17.12 -8.66 -14.84
CA ASP A 239 -16.61 -7.31 -14.71
C ASP A 239 -16.46 -6.72 -13.31
N ARG A 240 -16.77 -7.39 -12.21
CA ARG A 240 -16.53 -6.78 -10.88
C ARG A 240 -16.30 -7.81 -9.79
N VAL A 241 -15.20 -7.62 -9.07
CA VAL A 241 -14.96 -8.26 -7.77
C VAL A 241 -16.16 -7.98 -6.86
N VAL A 242 -16.90 -9.02 -6.54
CA VAL A 242 -18.11 -8.89 -5.75
C VAL A 242 -17.73 -8.84 -4.28
N LEU A 243 -18.06 -7.76 -3.62
CA LEU A 243 -17.99 -7.64 -2.17
C LEU A 243 -19.05 -8.55 -1.54
N MET A 244 -18.68 -9.28 -0.49
CA MET A 244 -19.61 -10.14 0.23
C MET A 244 -19.86 -9.58 1.63
N SER A 245 -21.12 -9.62 2.07
CA SER A 245 -21.50 -9.40 3.47
C SER A 245 -22.61 -10.36 3.88
N ASN A 246 -22.46 -10.99 5.02
CA ASN A 246 -23.31 -12.07 5.51
C ASN A 246 -24.07 -11.69 6.80
N SER A 247 -23.97 -10.43 7.23
CA SER A 247 -24.72 -9.89 8.36
C SER A 247 -24.77 -8.37 8.34
N ASN A 248 -25.73 -7.77 9.06
CA ASN A 248 -25.81 -6.33 9.23
C ASN A 248 -24.57 -5.76 9.97
N ALA A 249 -24.04 -6.50 10.94
CA ALA A 249 -22.84 -6.10 11.66
C ALA A 249 -21.60 -6.04 10.75
N GLU A 250 -21.46 -7.02 9.85
CA GLU A 250 -20.39 -7.04 8.83
C GLU A 250 -20.57 -5.90 7.83
N ALA A 251 -21.81 -5.67 7.34
CA ALA A 251 -22.10 -4.56 6.44
C ALA A 251 -21.77 -3.19 7.08
N ALA A 252 -22.07 -3.01 8.37
CA ALA A 252 -21.73 -1.78 9.09
C ALA A 252 -20.20 -1.59 9.27
N ARG A 253 -19.44 -2.66 9.55
CA ARG A 253 -17.97 -2.60 9.58
C ARG A 253 -17.41 -2.20 8.21
N PHE A 254 -17.93 -2.82 7.14
CA PHE A 254 -17.51 -2.50 5.78
C PHE A 254 -17.85 -1.06 5.38
N ALA A 255 -19.01 -0.56 5.80
CA ALA A 255 -19.36 0.84 5.60
C ALA A 255 -18.35 1.78 6.25
N LYS A 256 -17.89 1.47 7.47
CA LYS A 256 -16.86 2.23 8.16
C LYS A 256 -15.52 2.19 7.40
N GLY A 257 -15.03 1.02 7.02
CA GLY A 257 -13.77 0.86 6.27
C GLY A 257 -13.80 1.54 4.91
N LEU A 258 -14.91 1.42 4.17
CA LEU A 258 -15.08 2.07 2.87
C LEU A 258 -15.13 3.59 2.98
N LEU A 259 -15.85 4.13 3.97
CA LEU A 259 -15.94 5.56 4.19
C LEU A 259 -14.56 6.14 4.54
N ARG A 260 -13.83 5.48 5.46
CA ARG A 260 -12.46 5.84 5.79
C ARG A 260 -11.57 5.87 4.55
N ASN A 261 -11.61 4.80 3.74
CA ASN A 261 -10.79 4.72 2.53
C ASN A 261 -11.15 5.77 1.48
N ALA A 262 -12.42 6.18 1.38
CA ALA A 262 -12.87 7.22 0.44
C ALA A 262 -12.43 8.61 0.89
N ASN A 263 -12.43 8.89 2.19
CA ASN A 263 -12.22 10.23 2.74
C ASN A 263 -10.76 10.53 3.09
N LYS A 264 -9.90 9.52 3.23
CA LYS A 264 -8.55 9.69 3.79
C LYS A 264 -7.61 10.62 3.03
N TYR A 265 -7.92 10.91 1.78
CA TYR A 265 -7.16 11.86 0.95
C TYR A 265 -7.87 13.22 0.77
N GLY A 266 -8.84 13.53 1.65
CA GLY A 266 -9.52 14.83 1.64
C GLY A 266 -8.57 15.99 1.92
N HIS A 267 -7.50 15.76 2.67
CA HIS A 267 -6.50 16.77 3.01
C HIS A 267 -5.10 16.17 2.90
N THR A 268 -4.34 16.61 1.91
CA THR A 268 -3.04 16.04 1.56
C THR A 268 -1.98 17.09 1.33
N GLY A 269 -0.72 16.69 1.44
CA GLY A 269 0.40 17.51 1.07
C GLY A 269 1.55 16.69 0.51
N GLN A 270 2.46 17.39 -0.16
CA GLN A 270 3.74 16.83 -0.56
C GLN A 270 4.85 17.83 -0.31
N PHE A 271 6.02 17.31 -0.02
CA PHE A 271 7.23 18.11 0.20
C PHE A 271 8.44 17.42 -0.38
N SER A 272 9.28 18.18 -1.06
CA SER A 272 10.55 17.69 -1.61
C SER A 272 11.73 18.45 -1.02
N LYS A 273 12.75 17.71 -0.61
CA LYS A 273 14.00 18.24 -0.04
C LYS A 273 15.20 17.42 -0.54
N ALA A 274 16.41 17.85 -0.20
CA ALA A 274 17.59 17.02 -0.31
C ALA A 274 17.40 15.68 0.41
N LEU A 275 18.09 14.64 0.01
CA LEU A 275 17.87 13.26 0.42
C LEU A 275 17.69 13.13 1.95
N LEU A 276 16.52 12.62 2.34
CA LEU A 276 16.12 12.35 3.71
C LEU A 276 16.12 10.83 3.91
N THR A 277 17.20 10.25 4.37
CA THR A 277 17.28 8.83 4.69
C THR A 277 16.53 8.51 5.99
N GLY A 278 15.95 7.30 6.10
CA GLY A 278 15.24 6.85 7.30
C GLY A 278 13.76 7.22 7.39
N TYR A 279 13.20 7.89 6.37
CA TYR A 279 11.77 8.11 6.28
C TYR A 279 11.11 7.01 5.44
N ALA A 280 9.98 6.48 5.92
CA ALA A 280 9.24 5.41 5.27
C ALA A 280 7.75 5.72 5.15
N ALA A 281 7.08 5.09 4.20
CA ALA A 281 5.62 5.11 4.12
C ALA A 281 5.01 4.33 5.31
N ALA A 282 3.74 4.57 5.61
CA ALA A 282 3.02 4.06 6.78
C ALA A 282 3.63 4.49 8.12
N SER A 283 4.20 5.69 8.20
CA SER A 283 4.75 6.30 9.42
C SER A 283 4.04 7.61 9.75
N LEU A 284 4.18 8.06 11.01
CA LEU A 284 3.70 9.35 11.47
C LEU A 284 4.87 10.32 11.62
N LEU A 285 4.67 11.55 11.15
CA LEU A 285 5.61 12.65 11.33
C LEU A 285 4.89 13.85 11.93
N GLN A 286 5.60 14.63 12.75
CA GLN A 286 5.15 15.96 13.18
C GLN A 286 5.50 16.98 12.09
N LEU A 287 4.51 17.50 11.38
CA LEU A 287 4.71 18.55 10.40
C LEU A 287 4.89 19.91 11.09
N LYS A 288 5.91 20.64 10.70
CA LYS A 288 6.16 22.03 11.11
C LYS A 288 6.40 22.91 9.90
N THR A 289 5.60 23.97 9.79
CA THR A 289 5.69 24.99 8.76
C THR A 289 5.67 26.37 9.40
N GLU A 290 6.26 27.37 8.80
CA GLU A 290 6.26 28.73 9.31
C GLU A 290 5.04 29.52 8.82
N LYS A 291 4.76 29.47 7.52
CA LYS A 291 3.71 30.30 6.86
C LYS A 291 2.35 29.62 6.85
N ALA A 292 2.31 28.30 6.71
CA ALA A 292 1.09 27.51 6.64
C ALA A 292 0.78 26.81 7.98
N SER A 293 0.80 27.55 9.09
CA SER A 293 0.69 27.00 10.45
C SER A 293 -0.59 26.19 10.69
N ALA A 294 -1.66 26.44 9.93
CA ALA A 294 -2.90 25.63 9.98
C ALA A 294 -2.70 24.16 9.57
N TRP A 295 -1.57 23.82 8.94
CA TRP A 295 -1.20 22.46 8.56
C TRP A 295 -0.27 21.79 9.57
N ASN A 296 0.18 22.52 10.60
CA ASN A 296 1.05 21.99 11.64
C ASN A 296 0.30 20.93 12.46
N GLY A 297 0.96 19.81 12.68
CA GLY A 297 0.39 18.69 13.43
C GLY A 297 0.96 17.35 13.03
N PRO A 298 0.44 16.27 13.61
CA PRO A 298 0.80 14.93 13.18
C PRO A 298 0.18 14.62 11.81
N VAL A 299 0.99 14.05 10.92
CA VAL A 299 0.58 13.63 9.58
C VAL A 299 0.97 12.19 9.32
N PHE A 300 0.15 11.49 8.52
CA PHE A 300 0.43 10.13 8.07
C PHE A 300 1.12 10.17 6.71
N VAL A 301 2.30 9.58 6.60
CA VAL A 301 3.08 9.49 5.35
C VAL A 301 2.56 8.30 4.54
N TYR A 302 1.89 8.58 3.42
CA TYR A 302 1.31 7.52 2.60
C TYR A 302 2.17 7.11 1.40
N LYS A 303 3.14 7.95 1.01
CA LYS A 303 4.12 7.63 -0.03
C LYS A 303 5.44 8.37 0.24
N VAL A 304 6.56 7.69 -0.02
CA VAL A 304 7.89 8.29 -0.04
C VAL A 304 8.58 7.93 -1.35
N ARG A 305 9.25 8.89 -1.97
CA ARG A 305 10.10 8.70 -3.13
C ARG A 305 11.50 9.21 -2.82
N HIS A 306 12.46 8.31 -2.83
CA HIS A 306 13.89 8.64 -2.74
C HIS A 306 14.53 8.52 -4.11
N ASP A 307 15.17 9.58 -4.58
CA ASP A 307 16.10 9.59 -5.71
C ASP A 307 17.52 9.70 -5.14
N PHE A 308 18.18 8.57 -4.99
CA PHE A 308 19.48 8.50 -4.32
C PHE A 308 20.61 9.11 -5.14
N VAL A 309 20.56 8.99 -6.47
CA VAL A 309 21.55 9.61 -7.37
C VAL A 309 21.27 11.08 -7.55
N GLY A 310 19.99 11.46 -7.67
CA GLY A 310 19.55 12.85 -7.75
C GLY A 310 19.56 13.59 -6.41
N ASN A 311 19.95 12.94 -5.32
CA ASN A 311 20.03 13.50 -3.97
C ASN A 311 18.73 14.21 -3.53
N LYS A 312 17.59 13.56 -3.74
CA LYS A 312 16.26 14.15 -3.49
C LYS A 312 15.32 13.15 -2.85
N SER A 313 14.55 13.62 -1.86
CA SER A 313 13.40 12.90 -1.31
C SER A 313 12.12 13.70 -1.52
N THR A 314 11.03 13.01 -1.82
CA THR A 314 9.68 13.57 -1.83
C THR A 314 8.81 12.75 -0.90
N LEU A 315 8.24 13.39 0.10
CA LEU A 315 7.29 12.80 1.03
C LEU A 315 5.88 13.26 0.68
N TYR A 316 4.94 12.33 0.70
CA TYR A 316 3.52 12.58 0.49
C TYR A 316 2.79 12.20 1.78
N PHE A 317 2.00 13.11 2.29
CA PHE A 317 1.34 12.94 3.57
C PHE A 317 -0.12 13.37 3.53
N ARG A 318 -0.89 12.92 4.49
CA ARG A 318 -2.28 13.29 4.72
C ARG A 318 -2.52 13.57 6.20
N ASP A 319 -3.60 14.26 6.50
CA ASP A 319 -4.06 14.39 7.87
C ASP A 319 -4.45 13.03 8.48
N LEU A 320 -4.44 12.96 9.80
CA LEU A 320 -5.02 11.84 10.53
C LEU A 320 -6.55 11.89 10.42
N LEU A 321 -7.18 10.73 10.46
CA LEU A 321 -8.62 10.61 10.39
C LEU A 321 -9.18 10.35 11.79
N GLU A 322 -9.87 11.32 12.35
CA GLU A 322 -10.54 11.18 13.63
C GLU A 322 -11.91 10.51 13.47
N GLY A 323 -12.26 9.61 14.39
CA GLY A 323 -13.60 9.04 14.49
C GLY A 323 -13.97 7.93 13.49
N TYR A 324 -13.04 7.45 12.69
CA TYR A 324 -13.26 6.34 11.73
C TYR A 324 -12.81 5.00 12.27
#